data_b3c4207d402472106861fd4c3d364101
#
_entry.id   b3c4207d402472106861fd4c3d364101
#
_cell.length_a   1.000
_cell.length_b   1.000
_cell.length_c   1.000
_cell.angle_alpha   90.00
_cell.angle_beta   90.00
_cell.angle_gamma   90.00
#
_symmetry.space_group_name_H-M   'P 1'
#
loop_
_entity.id
_entity.type
_entity.pdbx_description
1 polymer ?
#
loop_
_entity_poly.entity_id
_entity_poly.type
_entity_poly.pdbx_seq_one_letter_code
_entity_poly.pdbx_strand_id
1 'polypeptide(L)'
;HDELRRQRQMCIRDSTNAISQACDELLSDDALMVNFPIDVFQTGSGTSSNMNANEVIASIATRIGGETIDPNDQVNFGQSSNDVIPTAIHVSARLAIEQRLKPALLHLINAIEEKATSVGAVCKTGRTHLMDAMPVRMDQTLLGWASQLRQGVSLLTTGSETLQSLALGGTAVGTGINTHVDFAATFAELLSAELDVQFKPGENFFALMGSQDPAVAVSGQLKTLAVMFLKISNDLRWMNSGPLAGLGEITLRALQPGSSIMPGKVNPVIPESAAMVAAEVIGNDATVTIAGQSGNFELNVMLPVIADNVLSSISLLSNSAVLLADKAISTFQVNEAQLNNALHRNPILVTALNPVIGYLKAAEIAKIAYRDNRSIIDVAAENTEIDYAELQSLLDPHKLTEGGL
;
A
#
# COMPACT_ATOMS: atom_id res chain seq x y z
N HIS A 1 21.24 -20.49 -52.14
CA HIS A 1 21.52 -19.84 -50.84
C HIS A 1 20.53 -18.70 -50.52
N ASP A 2 20.16 -17.86 -51.47
CA ASP A 2 19.23 -16.74 -51.28
C ASP A 2 17.78 -17.19 -51.12
N GLU A 3 17.38 -18.27 -51.82
CA GLU A 3 16.04 -18.81 -51.72
C GLU A 3 15.82 -19.52 -50.35
N LEU A 4 16.79 -20.25 -49.86
CA LEU A 4 16.79 -20.83 -48.52
C LEU A 4 16.78 -19.75 -47.40
N ARG A 5 17.49 -18.63 -47.61
CA ARG A 5 17.41 -17.48 -46.67
C ARG A 5 16.04 -16.83 -46.68
N ARG A 6 15.42 -16.65 -47.85
CA ARG A 6 14.05 -16.08 -47.98
C ARG A 6 13.00 -16.99 -47.35
N GLN A 7 13.07 -18.30 -47.59
CA GLN A 7 12.18 -19.28 -46.97
C GLN A 7 12.34 -19.28 -45.44
N ARG A 8 13.57 -19.27 -44.95
CA ARG A 8 13.85 -19.21 -43.49
C ARG A 8 13.32 -17.91 -42.85
N GLN A 9 13.48 -16.76 -43.50
CA GLN A 9 12.93 -15.48 -43.07
C GLN A 9 11.39 -15.45 -43.08
N MET A 10 10.77 -16.13 -44.06
CA MET A 10 9.31 -16.24 -44.16
C MET A 10 8.73 -17.12 -43.04
N CYS A 11 9.33 -18.29 -42.79
CA CYS A 11 8.97 -19.17 -41.67
C CYS A 11 9.11 -18.49 -40.31
N ILE A 12 10.20 -17.73 -40.08
CA ILE A 12 10.43 -16.98 -38.85
C ILE A 12 9.34 -15.93 -38.65
N ARG A 13 8.96 -15.20 -39.71
CA ARG A 13 7.91 -14.17 -39.66
C ARG A 13 6.54 -14.77 -39.37
N ASP A 14 6.21 -15.89 -39.99
CA ASP A 14 4.92 -16.57 -39.80
C ASP A 14 4.79 -17.14 -38.37
N SER A 15 5.88 -17.75 -37.87
CA SER A 15 5.95 -18.21 -36.46
C SER A 15 5.82 -17.05 -35.47
N THR A 16 6.50 -15.93 -35.71
CA THR A 16 6.44 -14.74 -34.85
C THR A 16 5.02 -14.18 -34.81
N ASN A 17 4.35 -14.06 -35.96
CA ASN A 17 2.96 -13.59 -36.03
C ASN A 17 1.99 -14.53 -35.27
N ALA A 18 2.16 -15.84 -35.41
CA ALA A 18 1.33 -16.81 -34.71
C ALA A 18 1.55 -16.75 -33.18
N ILE A 19 2.80 -16.59 -32.71
CA ILE A 19 3.14 -16.41 -31.29
C ILE A 19 2.53 -15.11 -30.75
N SER A 20 2.62 -13.99 -31.47
CA SER A 20 2.03 -12.71 -31.06
C SER A 20 0.52 -12.83 -30.90
N GLN A 21 -0.18 -13.41 -31.89
CA GLN A 21 -1.61 -13.64 -31.83
C GLN A 21 -2.01 -14.59 -30.69
N ALA A 22 -1.17 -15.59 -30.39
CA ALA A 22 -1.40 -16.50 -29.26
C ALA A 22 -1.29 -15.75 -27.91
N CYS A 23 -0.35 -14.83 -27.78
CA CYS A 23 -0.24 -13.98 -26.59
C CYS A 23 -1.48 -13.07 -26.44
N ASP A 24 -1.94 -12.43 -27.53
CA ASP A 24 -3.12 -11.57 -27.52
C ASP A 24 -4.39 -12.37 -27.13
N GLU A 25 -4.57 -13.57 -27.70
CA GLU A 25 -5.67 -14.46 -27.34
C GLU A 25 -5.61 -14.84 -25.86
N LEU A 26 -4.44 -15.23 -25.38
CA LEU A 26 -4.23 -15.63 -23.99
C LEU A 26 -4.51 -14.49 -23.00
N LEU A 27 -4.05 -13.27 -23.30
CA LEU A 27 -4.27 -12.09 -22.45
C LEU A 27 -5.74 -11.63 -22.44
N SER A 28 -6.52 -11.98 -23.46
CA SER A 28 -7.96 -11.67 -23.55
C SER A 28 -8.87 -12.75 -22.94
N ASP A 29 -8.31 -13.88 -22.49
CA ASP A 29 -9.06 -15.00 -21.93
C ASP A 29 -9.35 -14.77 -20.44
N ASP A 30 -10.62 -14.60 -20.07
CA ASP A 30 -11.07 -14.46 -18.68
C ASP A 30 -10.76 -15.71 -17.83
N ALA A 31 -10.61 -16.88 -18.45
CA ALA A 31 -10.25 -18.15 -17.83
C ALA A 31 -8.74 -18.44 -17.89
N LEU A 32 -7.91 -17.44 -18.18
CA LEU A 32 -6.45 -17.53 -18.33
C LEU A 32 -5.79 -18.48 -17.34
N MET A 33 -6.10 -18.35 -16.05
CA MET A 33 -5.45 -19.10 -14.98
C MET A 33 -5.69 -20.61 -15.01
N VAL A 34 -6.68 -21.10 -15.72
CA VAL A 34 -6.91 -22.55 -15.91
C VAL A 34 -5.74 -23.22 -16.64
N ASN A 35 -5.01 -22.46 -17.46
CA ASN A 35 -3.86 -22.93 -18.22
C ASN A 35 -2.56 -22.97 -17.40
N PHE A 36 -2.56 -22.44 -16.17
CA PHE A 36 -1.37 -22.30 -15.33
C PHE A 36 -1.55 -23.00 -13.97
N PRO A 37 -1.53 -24.35 -13.92
CA PRO A 37 -1.77 -25.11 -12.69
C PRO A 37 -0.54 -25.22 -11.78
N ILE A 38 0.56 -24.57 -12.13
CA ILE A 38 1.83 -24.69 -11.38
C ILE A 38 1.74 -23.93 -10.06
N ASP A 39 2.12 -24.59 -8.96
CA ASP A 39 2.15 -24.01 -7.63
C ASP A 39 3.30 -23.00 -7.47
N VAL A 40 3.17 -22.08 -6.52
CA VAL A 40 4.25 -21.14 -6.11
C VAL A 40 5.46 -21.94 -5.59
N PHE A 41 5.23 -23.02 -4.83
CA PHE A 41 6.27 -23.90 -4.33
C PHE A 41 6.73 -24.88 -5.41
N GLN A 42 7.58 -24.40 -6.29
CA GLN A 42 8.14 -25.09 -7.45
C GLN A 42 9.66 -24.96 -7.46
N THR A 43 10.34 -25.25 -8.58
CA THR A 43 11.77 -24.95 -8.71
C THR A 43 12.02 -23.45 -8.50
N GLY A 44 13.04 -23.12 -7.69
CA GLY A 44 13.25 -21.76 -7.18
C GLY A 44 13.57 -20.70 -8.24
N SER A 45 14.00 -21.11 -9.43
CA SER A 45 14.17 -20.22 -10.60
C SER A 45 12.86 -19.87 -11.31
N GLY A 46 11.73 -20.51 -10.95
CA GLY A 46 10.46 -20.34 -11.65
C GLY A 46 10.39 -21.01 -13.02
N THR A 47 11.33 -21.92 -13.33
CA THR A 47 11.39 -22.60 -14.63
C THR A 47 10.09 -23.32 -14.97
N SER A 48 9.41 -23.93 -13.99
CA SER A 48 8.15 -24.61 -14.23
C SER A 48 7.08 -23.65 -14.75
N SER A 49 6.95 -22.46 -14.18
CA SER A 49 6.02 -21.42 -14.65
C SER A 49 6.44 -20.87 -16.02
N ASN A 50 7.74 -20.61 -16.23
CA ASN A 50 8.23 -20.14 -17.54
C ASN A 50 7.93 -21.15 -18.65
N MET A 51 8.21 -22.43 -18.43
CA MET A 51 7.96 -23.47 -19.44
C MET A 51 6.47 -23.72 -19.61
N ASN A 52 5.65 -23.66 -18.57
CA ASN A 52 4.20 -23.73 -18.70
C ASN A 52 3.68 -22.61 -19.62
N ALA A 53 4.14 -21.37 -19.43
CA ALA A 53 3.77 -20.26 -20.31
C ALA A 53 4.20 -20.51 -21.77
N ASN A 54 5.44 -20.95 -21.98
CA ASN A 54 5.96 -21.25 -23.31
C ASN A 54 5.19 -22.38 -23.99
N GLU A 55 4.83 -23.44 -23.28
CA GLU A 55 4.04 -24.56 -23.80
C GLU A 55 2.60 -24.17 -24.15
N VAL A 56 1.95 -23.35 -23.32
CA VAL A 56 0.61 -22.82 -23.60
C VAL A 56 0.63 -21.93 -24.84
N ILE A 57 1.57 -20.99 -24.90
CA ILE A 57 1.75 -20.10 -26.07
C ILE A 57 2.03 -20.91 -27.34
N ALA A 58 2.96 -21.89 -27.28
CA ALA A 58 3.29 -22.75 -28.42
C ALA A 58 2.10 -23.57 -28.91
N SER A 59 1.27 -24.08 -27.99
CA SER A 59 0.07 -24.84 -28.31
C SER A 59 -0.97 -23.97 -29.05
N ILE A 60 -1.23 -22.75 -28.56
CA ILE A 60 -2.15 -21.81 -29.17
C ILE A 60 -1.59 -21.33 -30.53
N ALA A 61 -0.31 -20.98 -30.59
CA ALA A 61 0.34 -20.52 -31.82
C ALA A 61 0.35 -21.60 -32.92
N THR A 62 0.56 -22.88 -32.54
CA THR A 62 0.44 -24.02 -33.44
C THR A 62 -0.98 -24.13 -34.05
N ARG A 63 -2.00 -23.93 -33.21
CA ARG A 63 -3.40 -23.93 -33.66
C ARG A 63 -3.69 -22.77 -34.63
N ILE A 64 -3.14 -21.59 -34.37
CA ILE A 64 -3.32 -20.38 -35.19
C ILE A 64 -2.56 -20.49 -36.53
N GLY A 65 -1.26 -20.83 -36.45
CA GLY A 65 -0.36 -20.86 -37.59
C GLY A 65 -0.46 -22.10 -38.48
N GLY A 66 -1.04 -23.20 -38.01
CA GLY A 66 -1.18 -24.47 -38.73
C GLY A 66 0.13 -25.27 -38.85
N GLU A 67 1.26 -24.74 -38.35
CA GLU A 67 2.54 -25.43 -38.29
C GLU A 67 2.96 -25.59 -36.82
N THR A 68 3.68 -26.67 -36.49
CA THR A 68 4.16 -26.91 -35.11
C THR A 68 5.10 -25.80 -34.66
N ILE A 69 4.77 -25.16 -33.57
CA ILE A 69 5.62 -24.17 -32.87
C ILE A 69 6.21 -24.87 -31.65
N ASP A 70 7.53 -24.81 -31.54
CA ASP A 70 8.27 -25.40 -30.41
C ASP A 70 8.40 -24.40 -29.26
N PRO A 71 8.10 -24.79 -28.02
CA PRO A 71 8.17 -23.87 -26.87
C PRO A 71 9.60 -23.42 -26.53
N ASN A 72 10.63 -24.24 -26.77
CA ASN A 72 12.03 -23.91 -26.49
C ASN A 72 12.70 -23.18 -27.66
N ASP A 73 12.56 -23.71 -28.86
CA ASP A 73 13.31 -23.23 -30.02
C ASP A 73 12.71 -21.96 -30.64
N GLN A 74 11.41 -21.68 -30.42
CA GLN A 74 10.69 -20.56 -31.02
C GLN A 74 10.14 -19.58 -29.99
N VAL A 75 9.37 -20.04 -28.99
CA VAL A 75 8.76 -19.14 -28.00
C VAL A 75 9.81 -18.63 -27.02
N ASN A 76 10.65 -19.50 -26.46
CA ASN A 76 11.71 -19.14 -25.51
C ASN A 76 13.05 -18.77 -26.18
N PHE A 77 13.06 -18.52 -27.49
CA PHE A 77 14.29 -18.26 -28.25
C PHE A 77 15.09 -17.09 -27.67
N GLY A 78 16.39 -17.35 -27.40
CA GLY A 78 17.29 -16.32 -26.85
C GLY A 78 17.04 -15.93 -25.40
N GLN A 79 16.27 -16.71 -24.66
CA GLN A 79 15.88 -16.47 -23.28
C GLN A 79 16.22 -17.66 -22.39
N SER A 80 16.17 -17.42 -21.07
CA SER A 80 16.24 -18.45 -20.03
C SER A 80 15.20 -18.11 -18.96
N SER A 81 14.69 -19.11 -18.26
CA SER A 81 13.89 -18.85 -17.04
C SER A 81 14.63 -17.96 -16.05
N ASN A 82 15.97 -18.02 -16.06
CA ASN A 82 16.82 -17.32 -15.11
C ASN A 82 16.85 -15.80 -15.32
N ASP A 83 16.60 -15.30 -16.52
CA ASP A 83 16.47 -13.88 -16.82
C ASP A 83 15.01 -13.45 -17.02
N VAL A 84 14.14 -14.34 -17.53
CA VAL A 84 12.71 -14.07 -17.73
C VAL A 84 11.98 -13.86 -16.40
N ILE A 85 12.14 -14.75 -15.43
CA ILE A 85 11.36 -14.66 -14.18
C ILE A 85 11.71 -13.43 -13.35
N PRO A 86 12.99 -13.06 -13.12
CA PRO A 86 13.30 -11.77 -12.46
C PRO A 86 12.74 -10.57 -13.21
N THR A 87 12.78 -10.60 -14.55
CA THR A 87 12.17 -9.56 -15.38
C THR A 87 10.66 -9.49 -15.18
N ALA A 88 9.98 -10.63 -15.18
CA ALA A 88 8.53 -10.70 -14.95
C ALA A 88 8.13 -10.16 -13.56
N ILE A 89 8.93 -10.44 -12.51
CA ILE A 89 8.74 -9.88 -11.17
C ILE A 89 8.80 -8.35 -11.22
N HIS A 90 9.84 -7.78 -11.84
CA HIS A 90 10.03 -6.34 -11.93
C HIS A 90 8.90 -5.68 -12.72
N VAL A 91 8.57 -6.20 -13.89
CA VAL A 91 7.52 -5.66 -14.76
C VAL A 91 6.16 -5.70 -14.06
N SER A 92 5.76 -6.87 -13.56
CA SER A 92 4.45 -7.04 -12.94
C SER A 92 4.28 -6.22 -11.65
N ALA A 93 5.31 -6.17 -10.81
CA ALA A 93 5.29 -5.35 -9.59
C ALA A 93 5.20 -3.86 -9.92
N ARG A 94 6.00 -3.38 -10.89
CA ARG A 94 5.96 -1.97 -11.30
C ARG A 94 4.61 -1.58 -11.89
N LEU A 95 4.06 -2.39 -12.79
CA LEU A 95 2.73 -2.15 -13.37
C LEU A 95 1.64 -2.12 -12.29
N ALA A 96 1.65 -3.09 -11.39
CA ALA A 96 0.67 -3.14 -10.31
C ALA A 96 0.78 -1.92 -9.37
N ILE A 97 1.99 -1.42 -9.12
CA ILE A 97 2.20 -0.18 -8.36
C ILE A 97 1.64 1.02 -9.11
N GLU A 98 2.02 1.22 -10.38
CA GLU A 98 1.63 2.40 -11.15
C GLU A 98 0.14 2.42 -11.47
N GLN A 99 -0.43 1.30 -11.87
CA GLN A 99 -1.80 1.23 -12.39
C GLN A 99 -2.86 0.93 -11.32
N ARG A 100 -2.47 0.40 -10.15
CA ARG A 100 -3.42 -0.01 -9.11
C ARG A 100 -3.13 0.63 -7.75
N LEU A 101 -1.92 0.43 -7.19
CA LEU A 101 -1.65 0.86 -5.81
C LEU A 101 -1.57 2.37 -5.68
N LYS A 102 -0.82 3.07 -6.54
CA LYS A 102 -0.71 4.54 -6.49
C LYS A 102 -2.07 5.22 -6.68
N PRO A 103 -2.89 4.88 -7.69
CA PRO A 103 -4.23 5.44 -7.81
C PRO A 103 -5.11 5.18 -6.57
N ALA A 104 -5.06 3.98 -5.98
CA ALA A 104 -5.82 3.64 -4.79
C ALA A 104 -5.39 4.47 -3.56
N LEU A 105 -4.07 4.68 -3.38
CA LEU A 105 -3.54 5.53 -2.31
C LEU A 105 -3.94 6.99 -2.49
N LEU A 106 -3.86 7.52 -3.72
CA LEU A 106 -4.30 8.88 -4.02
C LEU A 106 -5.80 9.06 -3.78
N HIS A 107 -6.61 8.07 -4.14
CA HIS A 107 -8.04 8.05 -3.82
C HIS A 107 -8.30 8.11 -2.31
N LEU A 108 -7.57 7.31 -1.51
CA LEU A 108 -7.66 7.36 -0.05
C LEU A 108 -7.25 8.73 0.52
N ILE A 109 -6.15 9.30 0.02
CA ILE A 109 -5.69 10.63 0.42
C ILE A 109 -6.77 11.69 0.16
N ASN A 110 -7.33 11.69 -1.06
CA ASN A 110 -8.39 12.63 -1.44
C ASN A 110 -9.63 12.47 -0.55
N ALA A 111 -10.07 11.23 -0.28
CA ALA A 111 -11.19 10.97 0.61
C ALA A 111 -10.95 11.49 2.04
N ILE A 112 -9.73 11.37 2.56
CA ILE A 112 -9.36 11.91 3.87
C ILE A 112 -9.42 13.45 3.87
N GLU A 113 -8.93 14.11 2.83
CA GLU A 113 -8.92 15.58 2.71
C GLU A 113 -10.31 16.17 2.52
N GLU A 114 -11.14 15.52 1.72
CA GLU A 114 -12.55 15.87 1.57
C GLU A 114 -13.28 15.72 2.91
N LYS A 115 -13.03 14.63 3.64
CA LYS A 115 -13.57 14.43 4.97
C LYS A 115 -13.07 15.52 5.94
N ALA A 116 -11.77 15.82 5.94
CA ALA A 116 -11.21 16.90 6.77
C ALA A 116 -11.91 18.24 6.51
N THR A 117 -12.13 18.57 5.24
CA THR A 117 -12.88 19.77 4.86
C THR A 117 -14.33 19.73 5.37
N SER A 118 -15.01 18.59 5.26
CA SER A 118 -16.42 18.44 5.63
C SER A 118 -16.67 18.50 7.14
N VAL A 119 -15.73 18.01 7.95
CA VAL A 119 -15.86 18.09 9.42
C VAL A 119 -15.42 19.45 9.98
N GLY A 120 -14.73 20.24 9.16
CA GLY A 120 -14.31 21.60 9.53
C GLY A 120 -13.48 21.61 10.81
N ALA A 121 -13.69 22.68 11.59
CA ALA A 121 -12.94 22.96 12.81
C ALA A 121 -13.53 22.30 14.08
N VAL A 122 -14.16 21.12 13.98
CA VAL A 122 -14.66 20.40 15.15
C VAL A 122 -13.50 20.06 16.08
N CYS A 123 -13.54 20.65 17.30
CA CYS A 123 -12.56 20.41 18.34
C CYS A 123 -12.83 19.11 19.09
N LYS A 124 -11.79 18.45 19.50
CA LYS A 124 -11.82 17.25 20.32
C LYS A 124 -10.67 17.25 21.33
N THR A 125 -10.80 16.47 22.38
CA THR A 125 -9.67 16.18 23.27
C THR A 125 -8.59 15.44 22.49
N GLY A 126 -7.38 15.97 22.39
CA GLY A 126 -6.21 15.26 21.91
C GLY A 126 -5.78 14.18 22.89
N ARG A 127 -5.03 13.18 22.46
CA ARG A 127 -4.51 12.10 23.33
C ARG A 127 -3.06 11.82 23.03
N THR A 128 -2.28 11.73 24.11
CA THR A 128 -0.93 11.15 24.12
C THR A 128 -0.91 10.03 25.15
N HIS A 129 -0.29 8.90 24.86
CA HIS A 129 -0.35 7.69 25.71
C HIS A 129 -1.78 7.19 25.98
N LEU A 130 -2.74 7.47 25.10
CA LEU A 130 -4.18 7.31 25.29
C LEU A 130 -4.79 8.12 26.45
N MET A 131 -4.02 9.02 27.07
CA MET A 131 -4.46 9.94 28.11
C MET A 131 -4.88 11.28 27.50
N ASP A 132 -5.86 11.92 28.15
CA ASP A 132 -6.35 13.23 27.73
C ASP A 132 -5.23 14.26 27.69
N ALA A 133 -5.22 15.06 26.63
CA ALA A 133 -4.25 16.09 26.35
C ALA A 133 -4.92 17.38 25.88
N MET A 134 -4.17 18.32 25.34
CA MET A 134 -4.67 19.57 24.79
C MET A 134 -5.65 19.34 23.63
N PRO A 135 -6.55 20.29 23.36
CA PRO A 135 -7.45 20.23 22.23
C PRO A 135 -6.71 20.10 20.91
N VAL A 136 -7.31 19.36 19.99
CA VAL A 136 -6.94 19.31 18.57
C VAL A 136 -8.22 19.40 17.74
N ARG A 137 -8.12 19.83 16.48
CA ARG A 137 -9.24 19.72 15.56
C ARG A 137 -9.25 18.37 14.86
N MET A 138 -10.44 17.89 14.51
CA MET A 138 -10.61 16.64 13.77
C MET A 138 -9.91 16.71 12.41
N ASP A 139 -10.00 17.84 11.72
CA ASP A 139 -9.32 18.06 10.44
C ASP A 139 -7.80 17.96 10.56
N GLN A 140 -7.19 18.46 11.64
CA GLN A 140 -5.74 18.33 11.87
C GLN A 140 -5.32 16.85 11.99
N THR A 141 -6.11 16.03 12.68
CA THR A 141 -5.85 14.58 12.79
C THR A 141 -5.93 13.91 11.42
N LEU A 142 -6.98 14.20 10.65
CA LEU A 142 -7.18 13.62 9.31
C LEU A 142 -6.09 14.05 8.33
N LEU A 143 -5.74 15.34 8.30
CA LEU A 143 -4.65 15.85 7.46
C LEU A 143 -3.28 15.28 7.84
N GLY A 144 -3.09 14.93 9.12
CA GLY A 144 -1.92 14.16 9.57
C GLY A 144 -1.83 12.79 8.88
N TRP A 145 -2.96 12.06 8.75
CA TRP A 145 -3.00 10.78 8.02
C TRP A 145 -2.74 10.97 6.52
N ALA A 146 -3.36 11.99 5.90
CA ALA A 146 -3.12 12.30 4.49
C ALA A 146 -1.64 12.61 4.23
N SER A 147 -1.00 13.36 5.12
CA SER A 147 0.44 13.67 5.03
C SER A 147 1.32 12.42 5.11
N GLN A 148 1.00 11.49 6.05
CA GLN A 148 1.72 10.20 6.14
C GLN A 148 1.60 9.40 4.85
N LEU A 149 0.39 9.29 4.29
CA LEU A 149 0.16 8.54 3.05
C LEU A 149 0.85 9.18 1.86
N ARG A 150 0.88 10.52 1.73
CA ARG A 150 1.65 11.22 0.69
C ARG A 150 3.14 10.91 0.77
N GLN A 151 3.70 10.91 1.97
CA GLN A 151 5.08 10.50 2.17
C GLN A 151 5.29 9.04 1.74
N GLY A 152 4.34 8.15 2.07
CA GLY A 152 4.37 6.75 1.65
C GLY A 152 4.36 6.60 0.12
N VAL A 153 3.51 7.35 -0.58
CA VAL A 153 3.48 7.38 -2.06
C VAL A 153 4.81 7.86 -2.64
N SER A 154 5.40 8.89 -2.07
CA SER A 154 6.71 9.40 -2.51
C SER A 154 7.82 8.36 -2.37
N LEU A 155 7.90 7.71 -1.21
CA LEU A 155 8.86 6.63 -0.96
C LEU A 155 8.65 5.44 -1.91
N LEU A 156 7.41 5.02 -2.10
CA LEU A 156 7.06 3.93 -3.01
C LEU A 156 7.44 4.28 -4.46
N THR A 157 7.19 5.50 -4.90
CA THR A 157 7.53 5.97 -6.25
C THR A 157 9.03 5.86 -6.48
N THR A 158 9.86 6.42 -5.58
CA THR A 158 11.32 6.33 -5.68
C THR A 158 11.81 4.89 -5.61
N GLY A 159 11.26 4.07 -4.69
CA GLY A 159 11.63 2.66 -4.57
C GLY A 159 11.29 1.85 -5.83
N SER A 160 10.13 2.09 -6.43
CA SER A 160 9.69 1.38 -7.64
C SER A 160 10.49 1.72 -8.90
N GLU A 161 11.23 2.83 -8.93
CA GLU A 161 12.14 3.15 -10.04
C GLU A 161 13.25 2.11 -10.20
N THR A 162 13.65 1.44 -9.13
CA THR A 162 14.66 0.37 -9.20
C THR A 162 14.19 -0.83 -10.02
N LEU A 163 12.87 -1.07 -10.10
CA LEU A 163 12.27 -2.13 -10.92
C LEU A 163 12.33 -1.86 -12.44
N GLN A 164 12.76 -0.68 -12.88
CA GLN A 164 12.92 -0.38 -14.31
C GLN A 164 14.02 -1.21 -14.97
N SER A 165 15.01 -1.63 -14.21
CA SER A 165 16.15 -2.39 -14.71
C SER A 165 15.79 -3.87 -14.85
N LEU A 166 15.89 -4.41 -16.07
CA LEU A 166 15.44 -5.75 -16.40
C LEU A 166 16.62 -6.72 -16.54
N ALA A 167 16.44 -7.95 -16.09
CA ALA A 167 17.43 -9.03 -16.20
C ALA A 167 17.45 -9.68 -17.60
N LEU A 168 16.39 -9.51 -18.39
CA LEU A 168 16.23 -10.14 -19.70
C LEU A 168 17.35 -9.73 -20.66
N GLY A 169 17.97 -10.72 -21.28
CA GLY A 169 19.21 -10.61 -22.05
C GLY A 169 20.42 -11.19 -21.35
N GLY A 170 20.33 -11.45 -20.02
CA GLY A 170 21.39 -12.16 -19.27
C GLY A 170 21.45 -13.65 -19.57
N THR A 171 20.35 -14.22 -20.02
CA THR A 171 20.16 -15.64 -20.35
C THR A 171 20.48 -16.58 -19.16
N ALA A 172 21.33 -17.58 -19.36
CA ALA A 172 21.55 -18.66 -18.38
C ALA A 172 22.22 -18.19 -17.08
N VAL A 173 23.23 -17.31 -17.16
CA VAL A 173 24.09 -16.92 -16.03
C VAL A 173 24.48 -15.43 -15.99
N GLY A 174 23.95 -14.61 -16.91
CA GLY A 174 24.26 -13.19 -16.97
C GLY A 174 25.19 -12.76 -18.11
N THR A 175 25.69 -13.72 -18.91
CA THR A 175 26.63 -13.44 -20.01
C THR A 175 25.97 -13.18 -21.34
N GLY A 176 24.64 -13.39 -21.47
CA GLY A 176 23.91 -13.23 -22.72
C GLY A 176 24.23 -14.29 -23.77
N ILE A 177 24.60 -15.50 -23.33
CA ILE A 177 24.90 -16.58 -24.28
C ILE A 177 23.67 -16.95 -25.11
N ASN A 178 23.85 -17.17 -26.41
CA ASN A 178 22.81 -17.57 -27.37
C ASN A 178 21.71 -16.54 -27.61
N THR A 179 21.92 -15.27 -27.26
CA THR A 179 20.99 -14.17 -27.60
C THR A 179 21.66 -13.09 -28.45
N HIS A 180 20.88 -12.28 -29.16
CA HIS A 180 21.40 -11.17 -29.96
C HIS A 180 21.86 -10.02 -29.05
N VAL A 181 22.92 -9.31 -29.44
CA VAL A 181 23.48 -8.22 -28.64
C VAL A 181 22.49 -7.08 -28.37
N ASP A 182 21.56 -6.82 -29.27
CA ASP A 182 20.55 -5.78 -29.16
C ASP A 182 19.27 -6.25 -28.48
N PHE A 183 19.16 -7.54 -28.13
CA PHE A 183 17.91 -8.14 -27.63
C PHE A 183 17.38 -7.41 -26.38
N ALA A 184 18.21 -7.23 -25.37
CA ALA A 184 17.83 -6.60 -24.10
C ALA A 184 17.34 -5.15 -24.31
N ALA A 185 18.05 -4.38 -25.14
CA ALA A 185 17.71 -2.99 -25.42
C ALA A 185 16.40 -2.88 -26.20
N THR A 186 16.26 -3.66 -27.28
CA THR A 186 15.05 -3.68 -28.11
C THR A 186 13.82 -4.15 -27.31
N PHE A 187 13.97 -5.17 -26.48
CA PHE A 187 12.90 -5.66 -25.62
C PHE A 187 12.43 -4.55 -24.66
N ALA A 188 13.36 -3.92 -23.95
CA ALA A 188 13.01 -2.89 -22.98
C ALA A 188 12.34 -1.66 -23.63
N GLU A 189 12.78 -1.27 -24.84
CA GLU A 189 12.18 -0.19 -25.62
C GLU A 189 10.74 -0.54 -26.04
N LEU A 190 10.54 -1.70 -26.65
CA LEU A 190 9.20 -2.16 -27.07
C LEU A 190 8.24 -2.33 -25.88
N LEU A 191 8.72 -2.93 -24.80
CA LEU A 191 7.92 -3.10 -23.58
C LEU A 191 7.53 -1.75 -22.97
N SER A 192 8.45 -0.78 -22.96
CA SER A 192 8.15 0.56 -22.45
C SER A 192 7.10 1.27 -23.28
N ALA A 193 7.16 1.14 -24.60
CA ALA A 193 6.19 1.72 -25.53
C ALA A 193 4.80 1.07 -25.39
N GLU A 194 4.74 -0.25 -25.24
CA GLU A 194 3.48 -1.01 -25.11
C GLU A 194 2.77 -0.71 -23.79
N LEU A 195 3.52 -0.59 -22.70
CA LEU A 195 2.95 -0.47 -21.35
C LEU A 195 2.84 0.97 -20.84
N ASP A 196 3.36 1.96 -21.58
CA ASP A 196 3.49 3.37 -21.17
C ASP A 196 4.20 3.52 -19.80
N VAL A 197 5.16 2.64 -19.54
CA VAL A 197 6.00 2.61 -18.32
C VAL A 197 7.44 2.38 -18.71
N GLN A 198 8.36 3.19 -18.20
CA GLN A 198 9.77 3.12 -18.57
C GLN A 198 10.47 1.88 -18.00
N PHE A 199 11.10 1.12 -18.90
CA PHE A 199 12.02 0.02 -18.59
C PHE A 199 13.32 0.21 -19.33
N LYS A 200 14.39 -0.40 -18.83
CA LYS A 200 15.72 -0.39 -19.43
C LYS A 200 16.44 -1.71 -19.19
N PRO A 201 17.38 -2.08 -20.05
CA PRO A 201 18.28 -3.20 -19.76
C PRO A 201 19.02 -2.98 -18.45
N GLY A 202 19.23 -4.02 -17.68
CA GLY A 202 20.08 -3.96 -16.50
C GLY A 202 21.52 -3.58 -16.85
N GLU A 203 22.14 -2.74 -16.04
CA GLU A 203 23.57 -2.40 -16.18
C GLU A 203 24.45 -3.64 -15.89
N ASN A 204 23.96 -4.56 -15.07
CA ASN A 204 24.65 -5.78 -14.70
C ASN A 204 23.63 -6.91 -14.50
N PHE A 205 23.55 -7.83 -15.44
CA PHE A 205 22.64 -8.96 -15.40
C PHE A 205 22.96 -9.95 -14.26
N PHE A 206 24.23 -10.10 -13.86
CA PHE A 206 24.61 -10.94 -12.72
C PHE A 206 23.95 -10.47 -11.42
N ALA A 207 23.92 -9.16 -11.19
CA ALA A 207 23.27 -8.56 -10.03
C ALA A 207 21.75 -8.80 -10.05
N LEU A 208 21.09 -8.64 -11.20
CA LEU A 208 19.64 -8.75 -11.33
C LEU A 208 19.12 -10.20 -11.34
N MET A 209 19.99 -11.16 -11.63
CA MET A 209 19.67 -12.60 -11.60
C MET A 209 20.07 -13.23 -10.27
N GLY A 210 21.26 -12.92 -9.75
CA GLY A 210 21.81 -13.47 -8.51
C GLY A 210 21.21 -12.86 -7.24
N SER A 211 20.68 -11.63 -7.31
CA SER A 211 19.99 -10.97 -6.20
C SER A 211 18.61 -10.46 -6.62
N GLN A 212 17.80 -10.07 -5.61
CA GLN A 212 16.47 -9.49 -5.80
C GLN A 212 16.31 -8.21 -4.99
N ASP A 213 17.38 -7.45 -4.83
CA ASP A 213 17.42 -6.23 -4.01
C ASP A 213 16.33 -5.21 -4.36
N PRO A 214 15.98 -4.96 -5.66
CA PRO A 214 14.86 -4.08 -6.00
C PRO A 214 13.51 -4.57 -5.44
N ALA A 215 13.23 -5.87 -5.52
CA ALA A 215 12.00 -6.45 -4.98
C ALA A 215 11.97 -6.38 -3.44
N VAL A 216 13.10 -6.62 -2.77
CA VAL A 216 13.24 -6.47 -1.31
C VAL A 216 13.03 -5.02 -0.89
N ALA A 217 13.61 -4.06 -1.60
CA ALA A 217 13.46 -2.64 -1.31
C ALA A 217 11.99 -2.19 -1.45
N VAL A 218 11.32 -2.61 -2.53
CA VAL A 218 9.89 -2.33 -2.74
C VAL A 218 9.04 -2.97 -1.65
N SER A 219 9.30 -4.23 -1.29
CA SER A 219 8.61 -4.91 -0.18
C SER A 219 8.72 -4.12 1.13
N GLY A 220 9.89 -3.57 1.45
CA GLY A 220 10.09 -2.67 2.59
C GLY A 220 9.23 -1.39 2.53
N GLN A 221 8.99 -0.84 1.34
CA GLN A 221 8.08 0.29 1.16
C GLN A 221 6.61 -0.12 1.34
N LEU A 222 6.21 -1.29 0.84
CA LEU A 222 4.87 -1.85 1.06
C LEU A 222 4.62 -2.08 2.56
N LYS A 223 5.58 -2.61 3.30
CA LYS A 223 5.53 -2.70 4.76
C LYS A 223 5.35 -1.33 5.43
N THR A 224 6.04 -0.31 4.97
CA THR A 224 5.89 1.06 5.50
C THR A 224 4.46 1.56 5.33
N LEU A 225 3.85 1.34 4.17
CA LEU A 225 2.42 1.64 3.94
C LEU A 225 1.49 0.82 4.84
N ALA A 226 1.79 -0.46 5.04
CA ALA A 226 1.03 -1.32 5.95
C ALA A 226 1.05 -0.78 7.40
N VAL A 227 2.18 -0.29 7.88
CA VAL A 227 2.29 0.35 9.20
C VAL A 227 1.42 1.61 9.28
N MET A 228 1.36 2.43 8.22
CA MET A 228 0.46 3.59 8.16
C MET A 228 -1.01 3.17 8.20
N PHE A 229 -1.39 2.14 7.44
CA PHE A 229 -2.76 1.59 7.43
C PHE A 229 -3.16 1.06 8.80
N LEU A 230 -2.25 0.35 9.48
CA LEU A 230 -2.49 -0.17 10.82
C LEU A 230 -2.73 0.97 11.83
N LYS A 231 -1.92 2.03 11.76
CA LYS A 231 -2.08 3.23 12.61
C LYS A 231 -3.43 3.90 12.35
N ILE A 232 -3.79 4.19 11.12
CA ILE A 232 -5.06 4.83 10.75
C ILE A 232 -6.25 3.95 11.18
N SER A 233 -6.17 2.65 10.94
CA SER A 233 -7.20 1.68 11.31
C SER A 233 -7.41 1.59 12.82
N ASN A 234 -6.33 1.62 13.60
CA ASN A 234 -6.41 1.61 15.06
C ASN A 234 -7.03 2.90 15.59
N ASP A 235 -6.67 4.06 15.05
CA ASP A 235 -7.27 5.34 15.43
C ASP A 235 -8.78 5.34 15.12
N LEU A 236 -9.20 4.90 13.94
CA LEU A 236 -10.61 4.76 13.58
C LEU A 236 -11.36 3.85 14.53
N ARG A 237 -10.76 2.71 14.91
CA ARG A 237 -11.37 1.76 15.86
C ARG A 237 -11.52 2.38 17.25
N TRP A 238 -10.49 3.10 17.73
CA TRP A 238 -10.57 3.80 18.99
C TRP A 238 -11.62 4.90 18.97
N MET A 239 -11.65 5.76 17.97
CA MET A 239 -12.62 6.85 17.85
C MET A 239 -14.07 6.32 17.76
N ASN A 240 -14.29 5.17 17.13
CA ASN A 240 -15.60 4.52 16.99
C ASN A 240 -15.97 3.63 18.20
N SER A 241 -15.10 3.45 19.18
CA SER A 241 -15.33 2.52 20.28
C SER A 241 -16.53 2.92 21.16
N GLY A 242 -17.28 1.95 21.63
CA GLY A 242 -18.44 2.18 22.48
C GLY A 242 -19.74 1.67 21.84
N PRO A 243 -20.79 2.50 21.70
CA PRO A 243 -20.86 3.96 21.84
C PRO A 243 -20.94 4.50 23.28
N LEU A 244 -21.33 3.70 24.26
CA LEU A 244 -21.58 4.19 25.64
C LEU A 244 -20.34 4.07 26.54
N ALA A 245 -19.66 2.93 26.50
CA ALA A 245 -18.51 2.59 27.35
C ALA A 245 -17.14 2.82 26.68
N GLY A 246 -17.11 3.42 25.51
CA GLY A 246 -15.89 3.76 24.77
C GLY A 246 -15.82 5.26 24.47
N LEU A 247 -14.99 5.65 23.50
CA LEU A 247 -14.77 7.06 23.15
C LEU A 247 -15.97 7.66 22.41
N GLY A 248 -16.57 6.91 21.48
CA GLY A 248 -17.74 7.35 20.73
C GLY A 248 -17.56 8.66 19.97
N GLU A 249 -16.34 9.00 19.51
CA GLU A 249 -16.06 10.26 18.83
C GLU A 249 -16.64 10.32 17.41
N ILE A 250 -16.66 9.14 16.77
CA ILE A 250 -17.26 8.94 15.44
C ILE A 250 -18.19 7.74 15.44
N THR A 251 -19.02 7.67 14.42
CA THR A 251 -19.84 6.48 14.11
C THR A 251 -19.50 6.02 12.70
N LEU A 252 -18.91 4.84 12.57
CA LEU A 252 -18.69 4.17 11.29
C LEU A 252 -19.99 3.58 10.76
N ARG A 253 -20.13 3.55 9.43
CA ARG A 253 -21.30 2.96 8.78
C ARG A 253 -21.44 1.47 9.13
N ALA A 254 -22.64 1.04 9.48
CA ALA A 254 -22.99 -0.38 9.63
C ALA A 254 -23.00 -1.06 8.26
N LEU A 255 -22.15 -2.06 8.07
CA LEU A 255 -22.03 -2.80 6.79
C LEU A 255 -22.58 -4.22 6.91
N GLN A 256 -22.56 -4.79 8.13
CA GLN A 256 -23.07 -6.12 8.44
C GLN A 256 -23.44 -6.23 9.92
N PRO A 257 -24.23 -7.23 10.33
CA PRO A 257 -24.45 -7.53 11.75
C PRO A 257 -23.12 -7.78 12.47
N GLY A 258 -22.92 -7.13 13.62
CA GLY A 258 -21.65 -7.19 14.36
C GLY A 258 -21.55 -8.37 15.31
N SER A 259 -22.66 -9.09 15.58
CA SER A 259 -22.69 -10.20 16.53
C SER A 259 -23.83 -11.16 16.19
N SER A 260 -23.58 -12.45 16.40
CA SER A 260 -24.60 -13.51 16.28
C SER A 260 -25.55 -13.59 17.47
N ILE A 261 -25.15 -13.01 18.62
CA ILE A 261 -25.91 -13.12 19.91
C ILE A 261 -26.22 -11.78 20.57
N MET A 262 -25.67 -10.66 20.06
CA MET A 262 -25.92 -9.31 20.61
C MET A 262 -26.61 -8.44 19.56
N PRO A 263 -27.95 -8.37 19.54
CA PRO A 263 -28.68 -7.56 18.56
C PRO A 263 -28.29 -6.08 18.65
N GLY A 264 -28.10 -5.44 17.49
CA GLY A 264 -27.74 -4.01 17.44
C GLY A 264 -26.24 -3.70 17.60
N LYS A 265 -25.40 -4.69 17.90
CA LYS A 265 -23.95 -4.47 17.93
C LYS A 265 -23.41 -4.34 16.52
N VAL A 266 -22.66 -3.26 16.24
CA VAL A 266 -21.98 -2.99 14.96
C VAL A 266 -20.48 -2.94 15.20
N ASN A 267 -19.72 -3.72 14.44
CA ASN A 267 -18.26 -3.74 14.53
C ASN A 267 -17.62 -2.85 13.44
N PRO A 268 -16.42 -2.30 13.68
CA PRO A 268 -15.68 -1.48 12.72
C PRO A 268 -14.96 -2.37 11.69
N VAL A 269 -15.73 -3.12 10.88
CA VAL A 269 -15.21 -4.22 10.04
C VAL A 269 -14.16 -3.80 9.00
N ILE A 270 -14.25 -2.59 8.44
CA ILE A 270 -13.27 -2.12 7.45
C ILE A 270 -11.92 -1.81 8.12
N PRO A 271 -11.84 -1.02 9.21
CA PRO A 271 -10.59 -0.87 9.95
C PRO A 271 -10.01 -2.20 10.48
N GLU A 272 -10.84 -3.16 10.88
CA GLU A 272 -10.39 -4.49 11.30
C GLU A 272 -9.75 -5.25 10.13
N SER A 273 -10.41 -5.25 8.97
CA SER A 273 -9.88 -5.86 7.74
C SER A 273 -8.56 -5.21 7.32
N ALA A 274 -8.48 -3.89 7.32
CA ALA A 274 -7.25 -3.17 6.98
C ALA A 274 -6.09 -3.46 7.95
N ALA A 275 -6.39 -3.65 9.24
CA ALA A 275 -5.40 -4.07 10.23
C ALA A 275 -4.88 -5.49 9.97
N MET A 276 -5.75 -6.43 9.55
CA MET A 276 -5.34 -7.78 9.15
C MET A 276 -4.50 -7.76 7.88
N VAL A 277 -4.89 -6.98 6.86
CA VAL A 277 -4.09 -6.77 5.65
C VAL A 277 -2.70 -6.22 6.01
N ALA A 278 -2.62 -5.25 6.91
CA ALA A 278 -1.32 -4.72 7.34
C ALA A 278 -0.44 -5.78 8.00
N ALA A 279 -1.00 -6.64 8.83
CA ALA A 279 -0.27 -7.74 9.46
C ALA A 279 0.26 -8.74 8.41
N GLU A 280 -0.55 -9.10 7.42
CA GLU A 280 -0.17 -9.98 6.31
C GLU A 280 0.98 -9.39 5.49
N VAL A 281 0.87 -8.12 5.07
CA VAL A 281 1.94 -7.44 4.31
C VAL A 281 3.25 -7.37 5.09
N ILE A 282 3.21 -7.17 6.41
CA ILE A 282 4.40 -7.20 7.27
C ILE A 282 5.02 -8.61 7.28
N GLY A 283 4.20 -9.66 7.33
CA GLY A 283 4.64 -11.04 7.22
C GLY A 283 5.26 -11.37 5.86
N ASN A 284 4.64 -10.90 4.79
CA ASN A 284 5.14 -11.06 3.43
C ASN A 284 6.51 -10.39 3.23
N ASP A 285 6.74 -9.20 3.82
CA ASP A 285 8.04 -8.53 3.78
C ASP A 285 9.14 -9.35 4.47
N ALA A 286 8.84 -9.99 5.58
CA ALA A 286 9.78 -10.90 6.23
C ALA A 286 10.13 -12.10 5.32
N THR A 287 9.14 -12.67 4.64
CA THR A 287 9.33 -13.74 3.66
C THR A 287 10.20 -13.27 2.48
N VAL A 288 9.90 -12.11 1.90
CA VAL A 288 10.68 -11.52 0.79
C VAL A 288 12.12 -11.22 1.21
N THR A 289 12.34 -10.76 2.45
CA THR A 289 13.69 -10.52 2.98
C THR A 289 14.51 -11.81 3.05
N ILE A 290 13.92 -12.89 3.58
CA ILE A 290 14.57 -14.21 3.66
C ILE A 290 14.82 -14.77 2.25
N ALA A 291 13.86 -14.64 1.36
CA ALA A 291 13.97 -15.12 -0.01
C ALA A 291 15.02 -14.32 -0.81
N GLY A 292 15.10 -13.00 -0.59
CA GLY A 292 16.08 -12.12 -1.23
C GLY A 292 17.52 -12.51 -0.91
N GLN A 293 17.82 -12.88 0.35
CA GLN A 293 19.16 -13.33 0.75
C GLN A 293 19.56 -14.71 0.21
N SER A 294 18.62 -15.48 -0.37
CA SER A 294 18.85 -16.85 -0.83
C SER A 294 19.49 -16.95 -2.22
N GLY A 295 19.97 -15.84 -2.79
CA GLY A 295 20.79 -15.81 -3.99
C GLY A 295 22.17 -16.44 -3.73
N ASN A 296 22.54 -17.41 -4.57
CA ASN A 296 23.85 -18.05 -4.52
C ASN A 296 24.50 -17.96 -5.90
N PHE A 297 25.68 -17.35 -5.98
CA PHE A 297 26.38 -17.10 -7.23
C PHE A 297 25.48 -16.33 -8.22
N GLU A 298 25.21 -16.88 -9.38
CA GLU A 298 24.58 -16.19 -10.52
C GLU A 298 23.04 -16.29 -10.52
N LEU A 299 22.39 -16.92 -9.50
CA LEU A 299 20.93 -17.04 -9.48
C LEU A 299 20.34 -17.04 -8.08
N ASN A 300 19.29 -16.25 -7.88
CA ASN A 300 18.39 -16.40 -6.75
C ASN A 300 17.37 -17.54 -7.06
N VAL A 301 17.21 -18.46 -6.13
CA VAL A 301 16.35 -19.64 -6.30
C VAL A 301 15.12 -19.63 -5.38
N MET A 302 14.59 -18.45 -5.08
CA MET A 302 13.34 -18.21 -4.36
C MET A 302 12.40 -17.26 -5.13
N LEU A 303 12.56 -17.14 -6.44
CA LEU A 303 11.87 -16.18 -7.29
C LEU A 303 10.33 -16.28 -7.23
N PRO A 304 9.70 -17.49 -7.28
CA PRO A 304 8.24 -17.59 -7.22
C PRO A 304 7.66 -17.08 -5.90
N VAL A 305 8.31 -17.36 -4.78
CA VAL A 305 7.89 -16.87 -3.44
C VAL A 305 8.01 -15.35 -3.35
N ILE A 306 9.07 -14.75 -3.93
CA ILE A 306 9.23 -13.28 -3.99
C ILE A 306 8.10 -12.67 -4.81
N ALA A 307 7.82 -13.23 -6.00
CA ALA A 307 6.74 -12.77 -6.87
C ALA A 307 5.40 -12.76 -6.16
N ASP A 308 5.01 -13.89 -5.57
CA ASP A 308 3.73 -14.08 -4.89
C ASP A 308 3.54 -13.07 -3.75
N ASN A 309 4.53 -12.97 -2.86
CA ASN A 309 4.42 -12.11 -1.67
C ASN A 309 4.43 -10.61 -2.03
N VAL A 310 5.22 -10.18 -3.02
CA VAL A 310 5.23 -8.78 -3.47
C VAL A 310 3.91 -8.42 -4.15
N LEU A 311 3.45 -9.21 -5.11
CA LEU A 311 2.22 -8.94 -5.87
C LEU A 311 0.97 -9.04 -5.00
N SER A 312 0.92 -10.02 -4.09
CA SER A 312 -0.14 -10.15 -3.08
C SER A 312 -0.20 -8.91 -2.20
N SER A 313 0.94 -8.45 -1.68
CA SER A 313 1.02 -7.24 -0.85
C SER A 313 0.54 -5.99 -1.57
N ILE A 314 0.91 -5.80 -2.84
CA ILE A 314 0.43 -4.69 -3.67
C ILE A 314 -1.10 -4.76 -3.83
N SER A 315 -1.63 -5.94 -4.15
CA SER A 315 -3.07 -6.15 -4.34
C SER A 315 -3.87 -5.91 -3.06
N LEU A 316 -3.41 -6.46 -1.94
CA LEU A 316 -4.05 -6.31 -0.63
C LEU A 316 -4.09 -4.84 -0.19
N LEU A 317 -2.98 -4.11 -0.31
CA LEU A 317 -2.92 -2.67 0.03
C LEU A 317 -3.79 -1.83 -0.89
N SER A 318 -3.81 -2.13 -2.20
CA SER A 318 -4.65 -1.41 -3.17
C SER A 318 -6.13 -1.53 -2.82
N ASN A 319 -6.61 -2.76 -2.60
CA ASN A 319 -8.00 -3.02 -2.26
C ASN A 319 -8.37 -2.42 -0.88
N SER A 320 -7.46 -2.51 0.10
CA SER A 320 -7.66 -1.95 1.43
C SER A 320 -7.73 -0.43 1.41
N ALA A 321 -6.93 0.25 0.57
CA ALA A 321 -6.98 1.70 0.40
C ALA A 321 -8.36 2.16 -0.09
N VAL A 322 -8.90 1.49 -1.12
CA VAL A 322 -10.24 1.79 -1.66
C VAL A 322 -11.32 1.55 -0.60
N LEU A 323 -11.25 0.42 0.10
CA LEU A 323 -12.24 0.11 1.16
C LEU A 323 -12.18 1.11 2.31
N LEU A 324 -10.99 1.52 2.75
CA LEU A 324 -10.84 2.57 3.77
C LEU A 324 -11.43 3.89 3.29
N ALA A 325 -11.14 4.31 2.05
CA ALA A 325 -11.68 5.52 1.45
C ALA A 325 -13.20 5.51 1.41
N ASP A 326 -13.79 4.50 0.75
CA ASP A 326 -15.21 4.49 0.37
C ASP A 326 -16.14 4.04 1.51
N LYS A 327 -15.68 3.17 2.39
CA LYS A 327 -16.53 2.50 3.38
C LYS A 327 -16.27 2.92 4.83
N ALA A 328 -15.13 3.56 5.10
CA ALA A 328 -14.79 4.06 6.42
C ALA A 328 -14.69 5.59 6.43
N ILE A 329 -13.71 6.17 5.72
CA ILE A 329 -13.41 7.61 5.79
C ILE A 329 -14.55 8.47 5.25
N SER A 330 -15.02 8.22 4.03
CA SER A 330 -16.08 9.05 3.41
C SER A 330 -17.40 8.99 4.17
N THR A 331 -17.65 7.88 4.88
CA THR A 331 -18.99 7.58 5.43
C THR A 331 -19.13 7.77 6.93
N PHE A 332 -18.05 7.92 7.69
CA PHE A 332 -18.18 8.10 9.13
C PHE A 332 -18.85 9.43 9.46
N GLN A 333 -19.56 9.45 10.59
CA GLN A 333 -20.20 10.65 11.16
C GLN A 333 -19.47 11.03 12.45
N VAL A 334 -19.32 12.33 12.67
CA VAL A 334 -18.74 12.88 13.90
C VAL A 334 -19.82 13.05 14.94
N ASN A 335 -19.57 12.58 16.17
CA ASN A 335 -20.47 12.70 17.30
C ASN A 335 -20.14 13.96 18.11
N GLU A 336 -20.46 15.15 17.55
CA GLU A 336 -20.09 16.44 18.12
C GLU A 336 -20.53 16.62 19.57
N ALA A 337 -21.72 16.17 19.93
CA ALA A 337 -22.21 16.25 21.32
C ALA A 337 -21.29 15.51 22.29
N GLN A 338 -20.81 14.31 21.89
CA GLN A 338 -19.87 13.52 22.69
C GLN A 338 -18.50 14.20 22.80
N LEU A 339 -17.99 14.75 21.70
CA LEU A 339 -16.73 15.49 21.67
C LEU A 339 -16.78 16.72 22.57
N ASN A 340 -17.82 17.52 22.45
CA ASN A 340 -18.00 18.72 23.24
C ASN A 340 -18.13 18.41 24.75
N ASN A 341 -18.90 17.38 25.13
CA ASN A 341 -19.02 16.96 26.52
C ASN A 341 -17.67 16.51 27.11
N ALA A 342 -16.90 15.74 26.38
CA ALA A 342 -15.55 15.31 26.81
C ALA A 342 -14.59 16.49 26.94
N LEU A 343 -14.61 17.41 25.96
CA LEU A 343 -13.72 18.56 25.90
C LEU A 343 -13.97 19.54 27.05
N HIS A 344 -15.21 19.88 27.34
CA HIS A 344 -15.55 20.80 28.44
C HIS A 344 -15.20 20.26 29.83
N ARG A 345 -15.10 18.94 29.98
CA ARG A 345 -14.75 18.28 31.23
C ARG A 345 -13.25 17.95 31.34
N ASN A 346 -12.46 18.29 30.33
CA ASN A 346 -11.02 17.99 30.29
C ASN A 346 -10.22 18.96 31.18
N PRO A 347 -9.71 18.53 32.36
CA PRO A 347 -8.97 19.41 33.26
C PRO A 347 -7.64 19.91 32.70
N ILE A 348 -7.12 19.26 31.66
CA ILE A 348 -5.83 19.61 31.02
C ILE A 348 -5.92 20.97 30.29
N LEU A 349 -7.13 21.42 29.97
CA LEU A 349 -7.34 22.79 29.39
C LEU A 349 -6.72 23.89 30.26
N VAL A 350 -6.60 23.68 31.58
CA VAL A 350 -5.94 24.64 32.49
C VAL A 350 -4.51 24.97 32.04
N THR A 351 -3.85 24.13 31.26
CA THR A 351 -2.51 24.37 30.72
C THR A 351 -2.42 25.71 29.98
N ALA A 352 -3.53 26.14 29.35
CA ALA A 352 -3.63 27.45 28.70
C ALA A 352 -3.49 28.62 29.67
N LEU A 353 -3.74 28.41 30.95
CA LEU A 353 -3.61 29.46 31.97
C LEU A 353 -2.17 29.55 32.55
N ASN A 354 -1.28 28.59 32.25
CA ASN A 354 0.10 28.58 32.80
C ASN A 354 0.86 29.91 32.60
N PRO A 355 0.76 30.59 31.42
CA PRO A 355 1.46 31.87 31.25
C PRO A 355 0.91 32.98 32.13
N VAL A 356 -0.35 32.90 32.61
CA VAL A 356 -1.03 33.95 33.39
C VAL A 356 -0.93 33.68 34.90
N ILE A 357 -1.19 32.43 35.34
CA ILE A 357 -1.30 32.09 36.76
C ILE A 357 -0.14 31.22 37.28
N GLY A 358 0.74 30.78 36.40
CA GLY A 358 1.86 29.89 36.72
C GLY A 358 1.43 28.40 36.84
N TYR A 359 2.38 27.50 36.63
CA TYR A 359 2.16 26.04 36.59
C TYR A 359 1.59 25.49 37.91
N LEU A 360 2.07 25.92 39.07
CA LEU A 360 1.63 25.37 40.37
C LEU A 360 0.15 25.68 40.65
N LYS A 361 -0.29 26.91 40.34
CA LYS A 361 -1.68 27.32 40.51
C LYS A 361 -2.60 26.61 39.51
N ALA A 362 -2.17 26.48 38.28
CA ALA A 362 -2.91 25.69 37.25
C ALA A 362 -3.04 24.24 37.69
N ALA A 363 -1.99 23.62 38.23
CA ALA A 363 -2.05 22.23 38.69
C ALA A 363 -3.00 22.05 39.88
N GLU A 364 -3.11 23.03 40.77
CA GLU A 364 -4.10 23.04 41.87
C GLU A 364 -5.53 23.05 41.31
N ILE A 365 -5.82 23.96 40.40
CA ILE A 365 -7.12 24.10 39.73
C ILE A 365 -7.49 22.80 39.00
N ALA A 366 -6.56 22.20 38.24
CA ALA A 366 -6.78 20.91 37.57
C ALA A 366 -7.19 19.81 38.57
N LYS A 367 -6.46 19.70 39.69
CA LYS A 367 -6.76 18.69 40.73
C LYS A 367 -8.15 18.86 41.34
N ILE A 368 -8.57 20.09 41.61
CA ILE A 368 -9.90 20.41 42.12
C ILE A 368 -10.97 20.01 41.08
N ALA A 369 -10.82 20.48 39.83
CA ALA A 369 -11.73 20.19 38.74
C ALA A 369 -11.91 18.69 38.53
N TYR A 370 -10.80 17.92 38.51
CA TYR A 370 -10.81 16.48 38.37
C TYR A 370 -11.49 15.78 39.54
N ARG A 371 -11.08 16.12 40.78
CA ARG A 371 -11.62 15.51 42.00
C ARG A 371 -13.14 15.72 42.13
N ASP A 372 -13.59 16.94 41.88
CA ASP A 372 -14.96 17.37 42.12
C ASP A 372 -15.85 17.23 40.85
N ASN A 373 -15.29 16.67 39.74
CA ASN A 373 -15.93 16.49 38.45
C ASN A 373 -16.61 17.78 37.93
N ARG A 374 -15.89 18.90 38.03
CA ARG A 374 -16.36 20.25 37.66
C ARG A 374 -15.62 20.77 36.40
N SER A 375 -16.26 21.74 35.74
CA SER A 375 -15.60 22.40 34.60
C SER A 375 -14.39 23.19 35.06
N ILE A 376 -13.35 23.22 34.20
CA ILE A 376 -12.12 23.96 34.51
C ILE A 376 -12.35 25.45 34.64
N ILE A 377 -13.26 26.00 33.85
CA ILE A 377 -13.56 27.45 33.84
C ILE A 377 -14.21 27.87 35.17
N ASP A 378 -15.16 27.08 35.73
CA ASP A 378 -15.81 27.40 36.97
C ASP A 378 -14.83 27.35 38.16
N VAL A 379 -13.96 26.32 38.17
CA VAL A 379 -12.94 26.20 39.22
C VAL A 379 -11.89 27.32 39.10
N ALA A 380 -11.51 27.70 37.86
CA ALA A 380 -10.58 28.80 37.65
C ALA A 380 -11.16 30.13 38.10
N ALA A 381 -12.45 30.40 37.81
CA ALA A 381 -13.11 31.62 38.21
C ALA A 381 -13.20 31.77 39.75
N GLU A 382 -13.36 30.68 40.50
CA GLU A 382 -13.38 30.68 41.95
C GLU A 382 -11.99 30.82 42.59
N ASN A 383 -10.93 30.45 41.88
CA ASN A 383 -9.56 30.35 42.40
C ASN A 383 -8.56 31.35 41.81
N THR A 384 -9.02 32.27 40.94
CA THR A 384 -8.24 33.33 40.32
C THR A 384 -9.00 34.67 40.35
N GLU A 385 -8.31 35.79 40.12
CA GLU A 385 -8.92 37.08 39.96
C GLU A 385 -9.23 37.45 38.48
N ILE A 386 -9.10 36.44 37.59
CA ILE A 386 -9.34 36.63 36.14
C ILE A 386 -10.85 36.71 35.87
N ASP A 387 -11.28 37.70 35.11
CA ASP A 387 -12.68 37.82 34.71
C ASP A 387 -13.19 36.60 33.93
N TYR A 388 -14.45 36.22 34.13
CA TYR A 388 -15.03 35.05 33.51
C TYR A 388 -14.98 35.09 31.97
N ALA A 389 -15.19 36.27 31.38
CA ALA A 389 -15.09 36.44 29.92
C ALA A 389 -13.65 36.26 29.42
N GLU A 390 -12.67 36.70 30.18
CA GLU A 390 -11.25 36.49 29.87
C GLU A 390 -10.90 35.01 29.99
N LEU A 391 -11.38 34.31 31.05
CA LEU A 391 -11.23 32.87 31.20
C LEU A 391 -11.84 32.10 30.01
N GLN A 392 -13.04 32.47 29.56
CA GLN A 392 -13.65 31.90 28.36
C GLN A 392 -12.76 32.07 27.13
N SER A 393 -12.15 33.24 26.94
CA SER A 393 -11.25 33.52 25.83
C SER A 393 -9.94 32.73 25.91
N LEU A 394 -9.34 32.59 27.12
CA LEU A 394 -8.08 31.87 27.33
C LEU A 394 -8.27 30.35 27.21
N LEU A 395 -9.44 29.83 27.61
CA LEU A 395 -9.78 28.42 27.58
C LEU A 395 -10.57 28.01 26.33
N ASP A 396 -10.70 28.89 25.33
CA ASP A 396 -11.36 28.58 24.07
C ASP A 396 -10.64 27.44 23.33
N PRO A 397 -11.26 26.27 23.19
CA PRO A 397 -10.60 25.13 22.57
C PRO A 397 -10.14 25.40 21.14
N HIS A 398 -10.84 26.23 20.37
CA HIS A 398 -10.45 26.56 19.00
C HIS A 398 -9.13 27.33 18.96
N LYS A 399 -8.99 28.37 19.79
CA LYS A 399 -7.75 29.13 19.89
C LYS A 399 -6.56 28.25 20.27
N LEU A 400 -6.78 27.29 21.16
CA LEU A 400 -5.73 26.38 21.62
C LEU A 400 -5.26 25.40 20.54
N THR A 401 -5.97 25.27 19.43
CA THR A 401 -5.55 24.42 18.30
C THR A 401 -4.69 25.15 17.27
N GLU A 402 -4.55 26.49 17.38
CA GLU A 402 -3.82 27.31 16.41
C GLU A 402 -2.34 27.46 16.76
N GLY A 403 -1.96 27.08 17.98
CA GLY A 403 -0.60 27.23 18.48
C GLY A 403 -0.26 28.69 18.82
N GLY A 404 0.99 28.92 19.23
CA GLY A 404 1.46 30.24 19.64
C GLY A 404 1.25 30.53 21.13
N LEU A 405 1.55 31.78 21.52
CA LEU A 405 1.35 32.35 22.87
C LEU A 405 0.13 33.25 22.85
#